data_0d83cf21ef7f5f0e28e789d785059b37
#
_entry.id   0d83cf21ef7f5f0e28e789d785059b37
#
_cell.length_a   1.000
_cell.length_b   1.000
_cell.length_c   1.000
_cell.angle_alpha   90.00
_cell.angle_beta   90.00
_cell.angle_gamma   90.00
#
_symmetry.space_group_name_H-M   'P 1'
#
loop_
_entity.id
_entity.type
_entity.pdbx_description
1 polymer ?
#
loop_
_entity_poly.entity_id
_entity_poly.type
_entity_poly.pdbx_seq_one_letter_code
_entity_poly.pdbx_strand_id
1 'polypeptide(L)'
;VSEPQRVEFVETSPTRKRHRGRTAIIVLAIVVVLLVVAAVVLDNVARGYAENLIQTKVRSALSVPDSTPVDVTVEGTSVLYQLATGTFQKIDVDLPKVSIGALSGSATLSVEGVPVDQTQPIEGGTIVVSTDQAGLKQLLKSFSGIPVTSVALVGDAVRLGGSFDIFGIKIPVKVTLTPGAKNGRLTLTPKSFQVNGAEFSAAQLSKNFGVLASGITGTQSLCIASALPKPLQLHQLSITGTTVTVSGTISPVVLNGAAFTSKGTCP
;
A
#
# COMPACT_ATOMS: atom_id res chain seq x y z
N VAL A 1 -16.29 106.13 -34.74
CA VAL A 1 -15.33 105.59 -33.75
C VAL A 1 -15.86 104.20 -33.42
N SER A 2 -15.23 103.17 -34.00
CA SER A 2 -15.60 101.76 -33.87
C SER A 2 -14.64 101.14 -32.86
N GLU A 3 -15.23 100.58 -31.82
CA GLU A 3 -14.52 99.88 -30.74
C GLU A 3 -14.19 98.45 -31.21
N PRO A 4 -12.95 97.89 -31.02
CA PRO A 4 -12.65 96.56 -31.40
C PRO A 4 -13.12 95.58 -30.30
N GLN A 5 -13.93 94.63 -30.68
CA GLN A 5 -14.27 93.49 -29.83
C GLN A 5 -13.08 92.60 -29.58
N ARG A 6 -12.73 92.38 -28.29
CA ARG A 6 -11.73 91.47 -27.78
C ARG A 6 -12.30 90.06 -27.80
N VAL A 7 -11.76 89.20 -28.66
CA VAL A 7 -12.11 87.79 -28.65
C VAL A 7 -11.31 87.10 -27.56
N GLU A 8 -11.99 86.64 -26.51
CA GLU A 8 -11.43 85.89 -25.40
C GLU A 8 -11.32 84.41 -25.80
N PHE A 9 -10.11 83.93 -26.05
CA PHE A 9 -9.87 82.49 -26.29
C PHE A 9 -9.95 81.78 -24.94
N VAL A 10 -11.06 80.99 -24.75
CA VAL A 10 -11.19 80.07 -23.64
C VAL A 10 -10.32 78.84 -23.95
N GLU A 11 -9.17 78.75 -23.33
CA GLU A 11 -8.24 77.64 -23.35
C GLU A 11 -8.86 76.45 -22.54
N THR A 12 -9.52 75.54 -23.23
CA THR A 12 -10.06 74.30 -22.64
C THR A 12 -8.86 73.36 -22.38
N SER A 13 -8.34 73.36 -21.17
CA SER A 13 -7.34 72.36 -20.73
C SER A 13 -7.94 70.98 -20.78
N PRO A 14 -7.28 69.99 -21.45
CA PRO A 14 -7.78 68.63 -21.46
C PRO A 14 -7.64 68.05 -20.06
N THR A 15 -8.74 67.71 -19.43
CA THR A 15 -8.79 66.95 -18.18
C THR A 15 -8.20 65.56 -18.41
N ARG A 16 -6.93 65.38 -18.06
CA ARG A 16 -6.23 64.09 -18.08
C ARG A 16 -6.91 63.14 -17.10
N LYS A 17 -7.84 62.30 -17.62
CA LYS A 17 -8.49 61.25 -16.86
C LYS A 17 -7.39 60.33 -16.30
N ARG A 18 -7.16 60.47 -15.01
CA ARG A 18 -6.16 59.74 -14.25
C ARG A 18 -6.54 58.27 -14.22
N HIS A 19 -5.91 57.40 -15.03
CA HIS A 19 -6.06 55.94 -15.07
C HIS A 19 -5.49 55.25 -13.80
N ARG A 20 -5.60 55.91 -12.61
CA ARG A 20 -5.10 55.39 -11.33
C ARG A 20 -5.80 54.08 -10.94
N GLY A 21 -7.03 53.84 -11.31
CA GLY A 21 -7.77 52.59 -11.01
C GLY A 21 -7.22 51.39 -11.76
N ARG A 22 -6.87 51.55 -13.04
CA ARG A 22 -6.38 50.46 -13.88
C ARG A 22 -4.98 49.99 -13.45
N THR A 23 -4.10 50.90 -13.08
CA THR A 23 -2.77 50.58 -12.57
C THR A 23 -2.84 49.89 -11.20
N ALA A 24 -3.75 50.36 -10.31
CA ALA A 24 -3.98 49.76 -9.01
C ALA A 24 -4.48 48.29 -9.13
N ILE A 25 -5.41 48.02 -10.09
CA ILE A 25 -5.89 46.66 -10.36
C ILE A 25 -4.76 45.76 -10.89
N ILE A 26 -3.92 46.26 -11.79
CA ILE A 26 -2.78 45.51 -12.34
C ILE A 26 -1.77 45.18 -11.23
N VAL A 27 -1.44 46.15 -10.40
CA VAL A 27 -0.53 45.92 -9.26
C VAL A 27 -1.12 44.91 -8.28
N LEU A 28 -2.41 45.03 -7.95
CA LEU A 28 -3.11 44.05 -7.09
C LEU A 28 -3.06 42.65 -7.70
N ALA A 29 -3.33 42.52 -9.01
CA ALA A 29 -3.28 41.24 -9.71
C ALA A 29 -1.87 40.63 -9.68
N ILE A 30 -0.83 41.43 -9.89
CA ILE A 30 0.58 40.97 -9.80
C ILE A 30 0.89 40.49 -8.36
N VAL A 31 0.48 41.24 -7.35
CA VAL A 31 0.70 40.86 -5.94
C VAL A 31 -0.02 39.55 -5.62
N VAL A 32 -1.25 39.38 -6.07
CA VAL A 32 -2.00 38.12 -5.87
C VAL A 32 -1.30 36.94 -6.56
N VAL A 33 -0.84 37.12 -7.80
CA VAL A 33 -0.09 36.07 -8.52
C VAL A 33 1.20 35.73 -7.78
N LEU A 34 1.95 36.71 -7.30
CA LEU A 34 3.17 36.46 -6.53
C LEU A 34 2.90 35.72 -5.23
N LEU A 35 1.81 36.04 -4.52
CA LEU A 35 1.39 35.33 -3.31
C LEU A 35 1.00 33.89 -3.60
N VAL A 36 0.27 33.64 -4.70
CA VAL A 36 -0.08 32.28 -5.11
C VAL A 36 1.18 31.47 -5.46
N VAL A 37 2.09 32.04 -6.24
CA VAL A 37 3.36 31.37 -6.58
C VAL A 37 4.17 31.07 -5.31
N ALA A 38 4.26 32.02 -4.40
CA ALA A 38 4.96 31.80 -3.11
C ALA A 38 4.31 30.70 -2.28
N ALA A 39 2.95 30.66 -2.21
CA ALA A 39 2.22 29.61 -1.51
C ALA A 39 2.48 28.23 -2.11
N VAL A 40 2.47 28.09 -3.44
CA VAL A 40 2.77 26.83 -4.13
C VAL A 40 4.21 26.37 -3.89
N VAL A 41 5.17 27.29 -3.93
CA VAL A 41 6.58 26.96 -3.64
C VAL A 41 6.75 26.49 -2.19
N LEU A 42 6.15 27.21 -1.23
CA LEU A 42 6.20 26.82 0.18
C LEU A 42 5.53 25.47 0.43
N ASP A 43 4.41 25.19 -0.22
CA ASP A 43 3.73 23.91 -0.11
C ASP A 43 4.58 22.74 -0.63
N ASN A 44 5.22 22.91 -1.78
CA ASN A 44 6.13 21.90 -2.33
C ASN A 44 7.34 21.63 -1.41
N VAL A 45 7.90 22.66 -0.82
CA VAL A 45 9.00 22.50 0.17
C VAL A 45 8.49 21.76 1.42
N ALA A 46 7.33 22.14 1.94
CA ALA A 46 6.71 21.48 3.09
C ALA A 46 6.38 20.01 2.80
N ARG A 47 5.89 19.70 1.59
CA ARG A 47 5.62 18.33 1.11
C ARG A 47 6.88 17.48 1.14
N GLY A 48 7.95 17.93 0.48
CA GLY A 48 9.22 17.22 0.45
C GLY A 48 9.82 17.00 1.84
N TYR A 49 9.67 17.97 2.75
CA TYR A 49 10.10 17.80 4.13
C TYR A 49 9.29 16.74 4.89
N ALA A 50 7.95 16.76 4.76
CA ALA A 50 7.06 15.78 5.37
C ALA A 50 7.34 14.36 4.85
N GLU A 51 7.47 14.19 3.54
CA GLU A 51 7.78 12.91 2.90
C GLU A 51 9.11 12.33 3.37
N ASN A 52 10.17 13.14 3.43
CA ASN A 52 11.47 12.73 3.94
C ASN A 52 11.42 12.31 5.42
N LEU A 53 10.66 13.04 6.25
CA LEU A 53 10.50 12.71 7.67
C LEU A 53 9.79 11.36 7.84
N ILE A 54 8.69 11.13 7.09
CA ILE A 54 7.94 9.88 7.10
C ILE A 54 8.82 8.74 6.57
N GLN A 55 9.53 8.94 5.47
CA GLN A 55 10.47 7.97 4.90
C GLN A 55 11.51 7.51 5.93
N THR A 56 12.10 8.44 6.66
CA THR A 56 13.08 8.13 7.71
C THR A 56 12.45 7.29 8.84
N LYS A 57 11.23 7.66 9.26
CA LYS A 57 10.49 6.90 10.28
C LYS A 57 10.12 5.48 9.80
N VAL A 58 9.66 5.34 8.56
CA VAL A 58 9.33 4.04 7.95
C VAL A 58 10.57 3.15 7.88
N ARG A 59 11.70 3.67 7.41
CA ARG A 59 12.98 2.93 7.37
C ARG A 59 13.38 2.44 8.76
N SER A 60 13.33 3.32 9.75
CA SER A 60 13.66 2.96 11.13
C SER A 60 12.71 1.90 11.70
N ALA A 61 11.40 2.06 11.49
CA ALA A 61 10.38 1.13 11.99
C ALA A 61 10.49 -0.28 11.37
N LEU A 62 10.81 -0.35 10.09
CA LEU A 62 10.96 -1.61 9.35
C LEU A 62 12.38 -2.19 9.45
N SER A 63 13.33 -1.46 10.04
CA SER A 63 14.75 -1.82 10.12
C SER A 63 15.33 -2.16 8.74
N VAL A 64 14.91 -1.44 7.70
CA VAL A 64 15.41 -1.64 6.34
C VAL A 64 16.69 -0.83 6.12
N PRO A 65 17.66 -1.36 5.36
CA PRO A 65 18.89 -0.66 5.01
C PRO A 65 18.64 0.66 4.28
N ASP A 66 19.52 1.63 4.41
CA ASP A 66 19.42 2.93 3.71
C ASP A 66 19.42 2.79 2.18
N SER A 67 20.01 1.72 1.66
CA SER A 67 20.01 1.38 0.25
C SER A 67 18.66 0.87 -0.28
N THR A 68 17.70 0.57 0.61
CA THR A 68 16.37 0.13 0.22
C THR A 68 15.57 1.35 -0.25
N PRO A 69 15.05 1.36 -1.49
CA PRO A 69 14.18 2.43 -1.94
C PRO A 69 12.87 2.40 -1.13
N VAL A 70 12.52 3.54 -0.56
CA VAL A 70 11.26 3.78 0.15
C VAL A 70 10.71 5.07 -0.42
N ASP A 71 9.65 4.98 -1.18
CA ASP A 71 8.99 6.14 -1.76
C ASP A 71 7.77 6.49 -0.92
N VAL A 72 7.70 7.75 -0.49
CA VAL A 72 6.59 8.26 0.32
C VAL A 72 5.97 9.42 -0.42
N THR A 73 4.66 9.39 -0.57
CA THR A 73 3.88 10.45 -1.19
C THR A 73 2.79 10.92 -0.23
N VAL A 74 2.78 12.21 0.07
CA VAL A 74 1.69 12.86 0.81
C VAL A 74 0.69 13.40 -0.19
N GLU A 75 -0.45 12.74 -0.29
CA GLU A 75 -1.54 13.10 -1.19
C GLU A 75 -2.35 14.28 -0.66
N GLY A 76 -3.08 14.94 -1.58
CA GLY A 76 -3.96 16.08 -1.28
C GLY A 76 -3.45 17.41 -1.81
N THR A 77 -4.30 18.43 -1.72
CA THR A 77 -4.12 19.70 -2.44
C THR A 77 -2.98 20.53 -1.87
N SER A 78 -2.89 20.65 -0.53
CA SER A 78 -1.86 21.46 0.14
C SER A 78 -1.44 20.79 1.45
N VAL A 79 -0.15 20.53 1.58
CA VAL A 79 0.43 19.97 2.80
C VAL A 79 0.41 20.99 3.94
N LEU A 80 0.61 22.28 3.64
CA LEU A 80 0.51 23.33 4.64
C LEU A 80 -0.90 23.44 5.22
N TYR A 81 -1.93 23.32 4.38
CA TYR A 81 -3.31 23.29 4.84
C TYR A 81 -3.59 22.06 5.72
N GLN A 82 -3.12 20.89 5.31
CA GLN A 82 -3.26 19.64 6.07
C GLN A 82 -2.55 19.72 7.43
N LEU A 83 -1.37 20.32 7.48
CA LEU A 83 -0.66 20.60 8.75
C LEU A 83 -1.44 21.57 9.65
N ALA A 84 -2.04 22.63 9.07
CA ALA A 84 -2.84 23.60 9.82
C ALA A 84 -4.14 23.00 10.35
N THR A 85 -4.76 22.06 9.61
CA THR A 85 -5.96 21.31 10.04
C THR A 85 -5.65 20.12 10.94
N GLY A 86 -4.36 19.75 11.05
CA GLY A 86 -3.91 18.69 11.94
C GLY A 86 -4.08 17.28 11.40
N THR A 87 -4.42 17.11 10.11
CA THR A 87 -4.66 15.77 9.52
C THR A 87 -4.19 15.72 8.07
N PHE A 88 -3.39 14.73 7.72
CA PHE A 88 -3.08 14.39 6.35
C PHE A 88 -4.20 13.53 5.77
N GLN A 89 -4.67 13.88 4.57
CA GLN A 89 -5.77 13.18 3.91
C GLN A 89 -5.38 11.74 3.58
N LYS A 90 -4.21 11.56 2.97
CA LYS A 90 -3.71 10.26 2.56
C LYS A 90 -2.19 10.28 2.45
N ILE A 91 -1.57 9.20 2.89
CA ILE A 91 -0.13 8.96 2.76
C ILE A 91 0.05 7.60 2.11
N ASP A 92 0.73 7.60 0.98
CA ASP A 92 1.13 6.38 0.28
C ASP A 92 2.62 6.10 0.54
N VAL A 93 2.93 4.84 0.82
CA VAL A 93 4.29 4.36 1.03
C VAL A 93 4.53 3.17 0.12
N ASP A 94 5.47 3.31 -0.81
CA ASP A 94 5.87 2.26 -1.73
C ASP A 94 7.27 1.74 -1.39
N LEU A 95 7.35 0.43 -1.23
CA LEU A 95 8.58 -0.32 -1.02
C LEU A 95 8.74 -1.31 -2.17
N PRO A 96 9.33 -0.90 -3.30
CA PRO A 96 9.47 -1.76 -4.47
C PRO A 96 10.39 -2.96 -4.24
N LYS A 97 11.26 -2.89 -3.23
CA LYS A 97 12.11 -3.99 -2.80
C LYS A 97 12.20 -3.97 -1.28
N VAL A 98 11.55 -4.90 -0.63
CA VAL A 98 11.60 -5.05 0.82
C VAL A 98 11.97 -6.48 1.18
N SER A 99 12.80 -6.63 2.22
CA SER A 99 13.11 -7.92 2.83
C SER A 99 12.86 -7.79 4.32
N ILE A 100 11.78 -8.41 4.80
CA ILE A 100 11.40 -8.42 6.21
C ILE A 100 11.40 -9.88 6.69
N GLY A 101 12.42 -10.26 7.44
CA GLY A 101 12.62 -11.64 7.84
C GLY A 101 12.81 -12.55 6.63
N ALA A 102 11.95 -13.55 6.48
CA ALA A 102 11.96 -14.49 5.36
C ALA A 102 11.16 -14.01 4.13
N LEU A 103 10.44 -12.89 4.23
CA LEU A 103 9.66 -12.33 3.12
C LEU A 103 10.53 -11.37 2.32
N SER A 104 10.67 -11.64 1.03
CA SER A 104 11.24 -10.72 0.04
C SER A 104 10.21 -10.41 -1.03
N GLY A 105 10.12 -9.14 -1.44
CA GLY A 105 9.12 -8.72 -2.41
C GLY A 105 8.95 -7.21 -2.48
N SER A 106 7.74 -6.76 -2.77
CA SER A 106 7.32 -5.36 -2.72
C SER A 106 6.14 -5.19 -1.78
N ALA A 107 5.99 -3.99 -1.23
CA ALA A 107 4.84 -3.64 -0.40
C ALA A 107 4.40 -2.21 -0.72
N THR A 108 3.10 -2.01 -0.82
CA THR A 108 2.46 -0.70 -0.93
C THR A 108 1.51 -0.55 0.25
N LEU A 109 1.62 0.54 0.97
CA LEU A 109 0.78 0.91 2.09
C LEU A 109 0.13 2.25 1.79
N SER A 110 -1.19 2.32 1.89
CA SER A 110 -1.98 3.54 1.75
C SER A 110 -2.72 3.78 3.06
N VAL A 111 -2.53 4.93 3.69
CA VAL A 111 -3.16 5.28 4.98
C VAL A 111 -3.94 6.57 4.83
N GLU A 112 -5.17 6.57 5.28
CA GLU A 112 -6.11 7.70 5.20
C GLU A 112 -6.34 8.32 6.57
N GLY A 113 -6.59 9.63 6.59
CA GLY A 113 -6.88 10.38 7.79
C GLY A 113 -5.76 10.29 8.83
N VAL A 114 -4.51 10.57 8.42
CA VAL A 114 -3.36 10.45 9.32
C VAL A 114 -3.20 11.72 10.15
N PRO A 115 -3.46 11.68 11.48
CA PRO A 115 -3.36 12.86 12.31
C PRO A 115 -1.90 13.27 12.54
N VAL A 116 -1.65 14.57 12.58
CA VAL A 116 -0.34 15.12 12.98
C VAL A 116 -0.06 14.78 14.46
N ASP A 117 -1.10 14.83 15.28
CA ASP A 117 -1.04 14.33 16.65
C ASP A 117 -1.16 12.79 16.65
N GLN A 118 -0.03 12.12 16.83
CA GLN A 118 0.09 10.65 16.81
C GLN A 118 -0.66 9.93 17.94
N THR A 119 -1.30 10.66 18.86
CA THR A 119 -2.18 10.09 19.91
C THR A 119 -3.58 9.82 19.37
N GLN A 120 -3.95 10.39 18.23
CA GLN A 120 -5.22 10.21 17.57
C GLN A 120 -5.17 9.01 16.61
N PRO A 121 -6.31 8.34 16.37
CA PRO A 121 -6.36 7.24 15.41
C PRO A 121 -6.33 7.75 13.97
N ILE A 122 -5.73 6.94 13.07
CA ILE A 122 -5.95 7.05 11.63
C ILE A 122 -7.37 6.64 11.28
N GLU A 123 -7.89 7.08 10.13
CA GLU A 123 -9.22 6.65 9.66
C GLU A 123 -9.19 5.22 9.11
N GLY A 124 -8.08 4.80 8.56
CA GLY A 124 -7.88 3.46 8.05
C GLY A 124 -6.77 3.38 7.02
N GLY A 125 -6.71 2.25 6.32
CA GLY A 125 -5.73 2.10 5.25
C GLY A 125 -5.85 0.77 4.52
N THR A 126 -5.04 0.63 3.47
CA THR A 126 -4.89 -0.58 2.68
C THR A 126 -3.43 -0.98 2.60
N ILE A 127 -3.18 -2.27 2.54
CA ILE A 127 -1.85 -2.83 2.33
C ILE A 127 -1.88 -3.85 1.21
N VAL A 128 -0.92 -3.78 0.33
CA VAL A 128 -0.70 -4.77 -0.73
C VAL A 128 0.74 -5.24 -0.64
N VAL A 129 0.93 -6.53 -0.51
CA VAL A 129 2.26 -7.16 -0.49
C VAL A 129 2.35 -8.13 -1.65
N SER A 130 3.41 -8.03 -2.43
CA SER A 130 3.65 -8.93 -3.55
C SER A 130 5.01 -9.60 -3.43
N THR A 131 5.05 -10.88 -3.76
CA THR A 131 6.28 -11.67 -3.79
C THR A 131 6.29 -12.58 -5.01
N ASP A 132 7.48 -12.96 -5.45
CA ASP A 132 7.65 -13.92 -6.51
C ASP A 132 7.77 -15.36 -5.98
N GLN A 133 7.95 -16.30 -6.90
CA GLN A 133 8.15 -17.73 -6.56
C GLN A 133 9.35 -17.95 -5.65
N ALA A 134 10.43 -17.17 -5.80
CA ALA A 134 11.64 -17.30 -5.00
C ALA A 134 11.40 -16.83 -3.56
N GLY A 135 10.76 -15.66 -3.38
CA GLY A 135 10.38 -15.14 -2.08
C GLY A 135 9.35 -16.04 -1.38
N LEU A 136 8.35 -16.57 -2.11
CA LEU A 136 7.42 -17.54 -1.56
C LEU A 136 8.13 -18.81 -1.07
N LYS A 137 9.09 -19.33 -1.85
CA LYS A 137 9.89 -20.50 -1.46
C LYS A 137 10.71 -20.23 -0.20
N GLN A 138 11.31 -19.03 -0.08
CA GLN A 138 12.06 -18.62 1.09
C GLN A 138 11.15 -18.51 2.32
N LEU A 139 9.98 -17.90 2.16
CA LEU A 139 8.96 -17.79 3.20
C LEU A 139 8.52 -19.17 3.71
N LEU A 140 8.19 -20.09 2.80
CA LEU A 140 7.75 -21.45 3.16
C LEU A 140 8.84 -22.25 3.89
N LYS A 141 10.11 -22.04 3.58
CA LYS A 141 11.23 -22.68 4.29
C LYS A 141 11.36 -22.20 5.75
N SER A 142 10.89 -20.99 6.08
CA SER A 142 10.93 -20.47 7.45
C SER A 142 9.86 -21.10 8.35
N PHE A 143 8.83 -21.72 7.77
CA PHE A 143 7.86 -22.50 8.52
C PHE A 143 8.40 -23.91 8.79
N SER A 144 8.88 -24.12 10.02
CA SER A 144 9.36 -25.43 10.47
C SER A 144 8.24 -26.47 10.45
N GLY A 145 8.51 -27.62 9.82
CA GLY A 145 7.59 -28.78 9.81
C GLY A 145 7.03 -29.17 8.44
N ILE A 146 7.19 -28.35 7.39
CA ILE A 146 6.79 -28.72 6.04
C ILE A 146 8.05 -29.00 5.19
N PRO A 147 8.32 -30.24 4.80
CA PRO A 147 9.51 -30.60 4.00
C PRO A 147 9.31 -30.18 2.52
N VAL A 148 9.19 -28.86 2.26
CA VAL A 148 9.03 -28.34 0.91
C VAL A 148 10.39 -28.29 0.22
N THR A 149 10.55 -29.09 -0.82
CA THR A 149 11.75 -29.14 -1.67
C THR A 149 11.63 -28.24 -2.90
N SER A 150 10.40 -28.09 -3.43
CA SER A 150 10.14 -27.24 -4.59
C SER A 150 8.84 -26.45 -4.44
N VAL A 151 8.83 -25.24 -5.02
CA VAL A 151 7.66 -24.37 -5.12
C VAL A 151 7.56 -23.93 -6.57
N ALA A 152 6.40 -23.99 -7.15
CA ALA A 152 6.11 -23.45 -8.47
C ALA A 152 4.74 -22.76 -8.48
N LEU A 153 4.63 -21.64 -9.16
CA LEU A 153 3.34 -20.98 -9.44
C LEU A 153 2.80 -21.53 -10.75
N VAL A 154 1.54 -22.00 -10.75
CA VAL A 154 0.90 -22.64 -11.90
C VAL A 154 -0.52 -22.10 -12.03
N GLY A 155 -0.71 -21.16 -12.95
CA GLY A 155 -1.98 -20.46 -13.09
C GLY A 155 -2.32 -19.67 -11.82
N ASP A 156 -3.47 -19.98 -11.21
CA ASP A 156 -3.97 -19.43 -9.97
C ASP A 156 -3.59 -20.26 -8.72
N ALA A 157 -2.67 -21.21 -8.86
CA ALA A 157 -2.32 -22.19 -7.84
C ALA A 157 -0.82 -22.22 -7.54
N VAL A 158 -0.50 -22.70 -6.36
CA VAL A 158 0.88 -23.02 -5.93
C VAL A 158 1.05 -24.54 -5.98
N ARG A 159 2.10 -25.00 -6.66
CA ARG A 159 2.50 -26.42 -6.63
C ARG A 159 3.68 -26.56 -5.68
N LEU A 160 3.48 -27.30 -4.61
CA LEU A 160 4.48 -27.63 -3.62
C LEU A 160 4.98 -29.06 -3.84
N GLY A 161 6.29 -29.25 -3.86
CA GLY A 161 6.91 -30.56 -3.93
C GLY A 161 7.64 -30.89 -2.66
N GLY A 162 7.55 -32.16 -2.25
CA GLY A 162 8.24 -32.74 -1.11
C GLY A 162 8.49 -34.23 -1.32
N SER A 163 9.00 -34.89 -0.31
CA SER A 163 9.12 -36.35 -0.29
C SER A 163 8.70 -36.88 1.07
N PHE A 164 7.99 -37.99 1.04
CA PHE A 164 7.68 -38.76 2.25
C PHE A 164 8.58 -40.00 2.29
N ASP A 165 9.13 -40.25 3.46
CA ASP A 165 9.91 -41.47 3.72
C ASP A 165 8.96 -42.53 4.28
N ILE A 166 8.78 -43.62 3.53
CA ILE A 166 7.98 -44.76 3.93
C ILE A 166 8.90 -46.00 3.93
N PHE A 167 9.23 -46.49 5.10
CA PHE A 167 10.16 -47.63 5.28
C PHE A 167 11.51 -47.44 4.58
N GLY A 168 12.08 -46.22 4.62
CA GLY A 168 13.38 -45.93 3.99
C GLY A 168 13.27 -45.60 2.48
N ILE A 169 12.09 -45.70 1.90
CA ILE A 169 11.85 -45.35 0.49
C ILE A 169 11.30 -43.92 0.41
N LYS A 170 12.04 -43.03 -0.27
CA LYS A 170 11.59 -41.64 -0.50
C LYS A 170 10.62 -41.60 -1.67
N ILE A 171 9.34 -41.33 -1.38
CA ILE A 171 8.29 -41.17 -2.37
C ILE A 171 8.13 -39.68 -2.67
N PRO A 172 8.44 -39.22 -3.90
CA PRO A 172 8.23 -37.84 -4.28
C PRO A 172 6.73 -37.54 -4.44
N VAL A 173 6.27 -36.49 -3.78
CA VAL A 173 4.89 -36.01 -3.84
C VAL A 173 4.87 -34.54 -4.22
N LYS A 174 3.96 -34.17 -5.12
CA LYS A 174 3.63 -32.76 -5.40
C LYS A 174 2.16 -32.53 -5.16
N VAL A 175 1.83 -31.39 -4.54
CA VAL A 175 0.46 -30.98 -4.30
C VAL A 175 0.24 -29.62 -4.94
N THR A 176 -0.80 -29.51 -5.74
CA THR A 176 -1.24 -28.23 -6.32
C THR A 176 -2.37 -27.68 -5.47
N LEU A 177 -2.20 -26.48 -4.92
CA LEU A 177 -3.09 -25.83 -3.96
C LEU A 177 -3.55 -24.49 -4.53
N THR A 178 -4.85 -24.21 -4.49
CA THR A 178 -5.35 -22.85 -4.69
C THR A 178 -5.36 -22.15 -3.34
N PRO A 179 -4.55 -21.09 -3.16
CA PRO A 179 -4.58 -20.30 -1.94
C PRO A 179 -5.72 -19.28 -1.99
N GLY A 180 -6.23 -18.90 -0.83
CA GLY A 180 -7.17 -17.81 -0.65
C GLY A 180 -6.99 -17.17 0.71
N ALA A 181 -7.58 -15.99 0.92
CA ALA A 181 -7.61 -15.33 2.22
C ALA A 181 -9.04 -14.88 2.51
N LYS A 182 -9.54 -15.17 3.69
CA LYS A 182 -10.87 -14.76 4.16
C LYS A 182 -10.92 -14.66 5.67
N ASN A 183 -11.40 -13.52 6.18
CA ASN A 183 -11.61 -13.29 7.62
C ASN A 183 -10.37 -13.59 8.49
N GLY A 184 -9.20 -13.12 8.07
CA GLY A 184 -7.94 -13.34 8.78
C GLY A 184 -7.40 -14.79 8.70
N ARG A 185 -8.02 -15.64 7.87
CA ARG A 185 -7.58 -17.02 7.62
C ARG A 185 -7.01 -17.14 6.21
N LEU A 186 -5.89 -17.82 6.11
CA LEU A 186 -5.39 -18.34 4.84
C LEU A 186 -6.08 -19.68 4.57
N THR A 187 -6.63 -19.84 3.38
CA THR A 187 -7.22 -21.12 2.93
C THR A 187 -6.36 -21.72 1.83
N LEU A 188 -6.19 -23.03 1.88
CA LEU A 188 -5.46 -23.80 0.90
C LEU A 188 -6.37 -24.93 0.42
N THR A 189 -6.81 -24.83 -0.82
CA THR A 189 -7.71 -25.83 -1.42
C THR A 189 -6.92 -26.72 -2.38
N PRO A 190 -6.75 -28.01 -2.10
CA PRO A 190 -6.07 -28.93 -2.99
C PRO A 190 -6.82 -29.11 -4.31
N LYS A 191 -6.10 -28.94 -5.44
CA LYS A 191 -6.59 -29.23 -6.79
C LYS A 191 -6.16 -30.60 -7.29
N SER A 192 -4.85 -30.89 -7.17
CA SER A 192 -4.29 -32.16 -7.62
C SER A 192 -3.12 -32.61 -6.76
N PHE A 193 -2.85 -33.89 -6.81
CA PHE A 193 -1.75 -34.59 -6.17
C PHE A 193 -0.98 -35.35 -7.23
N GLN A 194 0.33 -35.29 -7.21
CA GLN A 194 1.20 -36.08 -8.04
C GLN A 194 2.06 -36.96 -7.15
N VAL A 195 1.95 -38.28 -7.30
CA VAL A 195 2.72 -39.27 -6.53
C VAL A 195 3.50 -40.12 -7.53
N ASN A 196 4.82 -40.14 -7.40
CA ASN A 196 5.72 -40.87 -8.28
C ASN A 196 5.43 -40.65 -9.79
N GLY A 197 5.06 -39.39 -10.15
CA GLY A 197 4.74 -39.02 -11.54
C GLY A 197 3.28 -39.19 -11.95
N ALA A 198 2.48 -40.02 -11.28
CA ALA A 198 1.05 -40.15 -11.54
C ALA A 198 0.25 -39.00 -10.92
N GLU A 199 -0.63 -38.35 -11.68
CA GLU A 199 -1.44 -37.23 -11.24
C GLU A 199 -2.87 -37.64 -10.95
N PHE A 200 -3.38 -37.21 -9.80
CA PHE A 200 -4.76 -37.48 -9.33
C PHE A 200 -5.39 -36.14 -8.95
N SER A 201 -6.60 -35.87 -9.41
CA SER A 201 -7.35 -34.71 -8.93
C SER A 201 -7.84 -34.96 -7.50
N ALA A 202 -8.00 -33.88 -6.72
CA ALA A 202 -8.59 -33.98 -5.39
C ALA A 202 -10.00 -34.59 -5.43
N ALA A 203 -10.79 -34.29 -6.47
CA ALA A 203 -12.10 -34.85 -6.69
C ALA A 203 -12.08 -36.39 -6.96
N GLN A 204 -11.11 -36.87 -7.74
CA GLN A 204 -10.93 -38.32 -7.98
C GLN A 204 -10.54 -39.06 -6.70
N LEU A 205 -9.62 -38.48 -5.90
CA LEU A 205 -9.24 -39.08 -4.62
C LEU A 205 -10.41 -39.10 -3.64
N SER A 206 -11.21 -38.05 -3.55
CA SER A 206 -12.41 -38.02 -2.71
C SER A 206 -13.44 -39.03 -3.15
N LYS A 207 -13.65 -39.16 -4.48
CA LYS A 207 -14.61 -40.15 -5.05
C LYS A 207 -14.17 -41.59 -4.79
N ASN A 208 -12.87 -41.90 -4.92
CA ASN A 208 -12.37 -43.27 -4.86
C ASN A 208 -12.11 -43.74 -3.41
N PHE A 209 -11.75 -42.82 -2.50
CA PHE A 209 -11.32 -43.13 -1.14
C PHE A 209 -12.27 -42.54 -0.07
N GLY A 210 -13.26 -41.74 -0.47
CA GLY A 210 -14.29 -41.20 0.43
C GLY A 210 -13.71 -40.50 1.65
N VAL A 211 -14.16 -40.91 2.84
CA VAL A 211 -13.79 -40.33 4.13
C VAL A 211 -12.27 -40.42 4.38
N LEU A 212 -11.59 -41.45 3.90
CA LEU A 212 -10.14 -41.61 4.08
C LEU A 212 -9.33 -40.52 3.37
N ALA A 213 -9.83 -40.00 2.25
CA ALA A 213 -9.18 -38.90 1.53
C ALA A 213 -9.58 -37.52 2.01
N SER A 214 -10.65 -37.36 2.80
CA SER A 214 -11.22 -36.07 3.18
C SER A 214 -10.24 -35.15 3.90
N GLY A 215 -9.36 -35.72 4.73
CA GLY A 215 -8.34 -35.01 5.48
C GLY A 215 -7.28 -34.32 4.58
N ILE A 216 -7.02 -34.88 3.39
CA ILE A 216 -6.01 -34.33 2.46
C ILE A 216 -6.60 -33.60 1.26
N THR A 217 -7.86 -33.90 0.89
CA THR A 217 -8.54 -33.28 -0.25
C THR A 217 -9.41 -32.08 0.15
N GLY A 218 -9.72 -31.95 1.44
CA GLY A 218 -10.49 -30.83 1.99
C GLY A 218 -9.69 -29.53 2.04
N THR A 219 -10.38 -28.41 1.98
CA THR A 219 -9.77 -27.08 2.17
C THR A 219 -9.19 -26.98 3.57
N GLN A 220 -7.91 -26.72 3.66
CA GLN A 220 -7.22 -26.42 4.91
C GLN A 220 -7.30 -24.94 5.23
N SER A 221 -7.50 -24.60 6.49
CA SER A 221 -7.62 -23.22 6.95
C SER A 221 -6.64 -22.96 8.08
N LEU A 222 -5.77 -21.95 7.87
CA LEU A 222 -4.77 -21.53 8.84
C LEU A 222 -5.12 -20.12 9.34
N CYS A 223 -5.17 -19.93 10.65
CA CYS A 223 -5.34 -18.61 11.24
C CYS A 223 -4.05 -17.82 11.12
N ILE A 224 -4.03 -16.80 10.27
CA ILE A 224 -2.89 -15.88 10.11
C ILE A 224 -3.08 -14.58 10.87
N ALA A 225 -4.30 -14.24 11.29
CA ALA A 225 -4.56 -13.06 12.10
C ALA A 225 -3.76 -13.07 13.40
N SER A 226 -3.53 -14.23 14.00
CA SER A 226 -2.71 -14.38 15.21
C SER A 226 -1.22 -14.01 15.02
N ALA A 227 -0.74 -13.95 13.79
CA ALA A 227 0.61 -13.50 13.48
C ALA A 227 0.66 -12.00 13.15
N LEU A 228 -0.48 -11.38 12.83
CA LEU A 228 -0.61 -10.00 12.37
C LEU A 228 -1.06 -9.07 13.49
N PRO A 229 -0.77 -7.77 13.40
CA PRO A 229 -1.38 -6.76 14.26
C PRO A 229 -2.91 -6.80 14.15
N LYS A 230 -3.60 -6.63 15.28
CA LYS A 230 -5.07 -6.71 15.37
C LYS A 230 -5.83 -5.83 14.36
N PRO A 231 -5.39 -4.59 14.04
CA PRO A 231 -6.07 -3.74 13.06
C PRO A 231 -5.92 -4.22 11.61
N LEU A 232 -4.94 -5.08 11.33
CA LEU A 232 -4.65 -5.56 9.97
C LEU A 232 -5.47 -6.81 9.66
N GLN A 233 -6.34 -6.70 8.65
CA GLN A 233 -7.17 -7.80 8.16
C GLN A 233 -6.84 -8.13 6.71
N LEU A 234 -6.39 -9.35 6.45
CA LEU A 234 -6.18 -9.83 5.09
C LEU A 234 -7.50 -10.32 4.48
N HIS A 235 -7.78 -9.85 3.25
CA HIS A 235 -9.03 -10.17 2.54
C HIS A 235 -8.81 -11.01 1.32
N GLN A 236 -7.71 -10.80 0.61
CA GLN A 236 -7.50 -11.41 -0.69
C GLN A 236 -6.06 -11.92 -0.81
N LEU A 237 -5.94 -13.09 -1.41
CA LEU A 237 -4.69 -13.61 -1.92
C LEU A 237 -4.95 -14.03 -3.36
N SER A 238 -4.12 -13.56 -4.29
CA SER A 238 -4.20 -13.88 -5.71
C SER A 238 -2.82 -14.23 -6.27
N ILE A 239 -2.84 -15.03 -7.33
CA ILE A 239 -1.64 -15.38 -8.09
C ILE A 239 -1.87 -14.93 -9.52
N THR A 240 -0.96 -14.14 -10.05
CA THR A 240 -0.99 -13.67 -11.43
C THR A 240 0.39 -13.84 -12.04
N GLY A 241 0.50 -14.74 -13.02
CA GLY A 241 1.76 -15.09 -13.64
C GLY A 241 2.76 -15.66 -12.63
N THR A 242 3.84 -14.93 -12.37
CA THR A 242 4.90 -15.32 -11.43
C THR A 242 4.83 -14.60 -10.09
N THR A 243 3.76 -13.87 -9.83
CA THR A 243 3.60 -13.01 -8.65
C THR A 243 2.44 -13.50 -7.78
N VAL A 244 2.70 -13.59 -6.48
CA VAL A 244 1.71 -13.78 -5.43
C VAL A 244 1.44 -12.43 -4.78
N THR A 245 0.20 -11.99 -4.76
CA THR A 245 -0.23 -10.73 -4.17
C THR A 245 -1.19 -11.00 -3.03
N VAL A 246 -0.94 -10.37 -1.90
CA VAL A 246 -1.80 -10.39 -0.72
C VAL A 246 -2.25 -8.97 -0.45
N SER A 247 -3.55 -8.75 -0.29
CA SER A 247 -4.11 -7.45 0.08
C SER A 247 -4.91 -7.53 1.36
N GLY A 248 -4.91 -6.42 2.09
CA GLY A 248 -5.60 -6.29 3.36
C GLY A 248 -6.01 -4.85 3.63
N THR A 249 -6.79 -4.66 4.68
CA THR A 249 -7.18 -3.34 5.20
C THR A 249 -6.66 -3.15 6.61
N ILE A 250 -6.46 -1.91 6.98
CA ILE A 250 -6.12 -1.47 8.33
C ILE A 250 -7.35 -0.73 8.88
N SER A 251 -7.90 -1.23 9.97
CA SER A 251 -8.98 -0.56 10.68
C SER A 251 -8.48 0.68 11.40
N PRO A 252 -9.37 1.65 11.74
CA PRO A 252 -9.00 2.81 12.53
C PRO A 252 -8.21 2.45 13.78
N VAL A 253 -7.02 3.05 13.94
CA VAL A 253 -6.10 2.71 15.03
C VAL A 253 -5.09 3.82 15.28
N VAL A 254 -4.69 3.97 16.54
CA VAL A 254 -3.53 4.79 16.92
C VAL A 254 -2.25 4.03 16.54
N LEU A 255 -1.44 4.57 15.65
CA LEU A 255 -0.28 3.86 15.08
C LEU A 255 0.78 3.49 16.15
N ASN A 256 0.94 4.33 17.18
CA ASN A 256 1.82 4.05 18.32
C ASN A 256 1.10 3.39 19.49
N GLY A 257 -0.16 2.99 19.31
CA GLY A 257 -1.01 2.44 20.38
C GLY A 257 -0.80 0.94 20.58
N ALA A 258 -1.19 0.46 21.78
CA ALA A 258 -1.16 -0.97 22.14
C ALA A 258 -1.98 -1.85 21.18
N ALA A 259 -3.01 -1.29 20.52
CA ALA A 259 -3.82 -2.02 19.55
C ALA A 259 -3.01 -2.46 18.31
N PHE A 260 -2.00 -1.69 17.88
CA PHE A 260 -1.15 -2.06 16.76
C PHE A 260 -0.13 -3.15 17.12
N THR A 261 0.27 -3.22 18.39
CA THR A 261 1.19 -4.26 18.88
C THR A 261 0.48 -5.54 19.30
N SER A 262 -0.83 -5.46 19.58
CA SER A 262 -1.65 -6.63 19.91
C SER A 262 -1.93 -7.49 18.68
N LYS A 263 -2.06 -8.81 18.86
CA LYS A 263 -2.31 -9.74 17.77
C LYS A 263 -3.81 -9.89 17.49
N GLY A 264 -4.13 -10.13 16.22
CA GLY A 264 -5.48 -10.44 15.81
C GLY A 264 -5.91 -11.85 16.21
N THR A 265 -7.20 -12.14 16.06
CA THR A 265 -7.80 -13.46 16.31
C THR A 265 -8.65 -13.85 15.10
N CYS A 266 -8.77 -15.14 14.85
CA CYS A 266 -9.72 -15.66 13.87
C CYS A 266 -11.04 -16.04 14.55
N PRO A 267 -12.17 -15.72 13.93
CA PRO A 267 -13.48 -16.18 14.36
C PRO A 267 -13.63 -17.70 14.21
#